data_42aba3a8cb68a9686e81ba29ca1a6025
#
_entry.id   42aba3a8cb68a9686e81ba29ca1a6025
#
_cell.length_a   1.000
_cell.length_b   1.000
_cell.length_c   1.000
_cell.angle_alpha   90.00
_cell.angle_beta   90.00
_cell.angle_gamma   90.00
#
_symmetry.space_group_name_H-M   'P 1'
#
loop_
_entity.id
_entity.type
_entity.pdbx_description
1 polymer ?
#
loop_
_entity_poly.entity_id
_entity_poly.type
_entity_poly.pdbx_seq_one_letter_code
_entity_poly.pdbx_strand_id
1 'polypeptide(L)'
;MDLLQQIVARAKADKQRIVLPEAEEERTLKAADKVLADDLADIILIGNPANIKNLAAQWGLNNIDKATIVDPQNNPKTEEYAEKLAELRKKKGMTVEQARELVTKNNLYLGCMIIKTEGADGQISGALSTTGDTLRPALQIIKCTPGITCVSGAMLLISDQKQYGQDGIVVMGDVAVTPNPTADQLAQIAYTTAHTAQSVAGITDPQIAMLSFSTKGSAKDAINKETGKSVYIIDKVKD
;
A
#
# COMPACT_ATOMS: atom_id res chain seq x y z
N MET A 1 10.86 24.37 -1.57
CA MET A 1 10.33 23.22 -2.32
C MET A 1 9.19 22.67 -1.48
N ASP A 2 8.00 22.55 -2.03
CA ASP A 2 6.88 21.96 -1.29
C ASP A 2 7.07 20.44 -1.10
N LEU A 3 6.22 19.80 -0.27
CA LEU A 3 6.36 18.38 0.05
C LEU A 3 6.26 17.50 -1.20
N LEU A 4 5.33 17.81 -2.13
CA LEU A 4 5.16 17.02 -3.34
C LEU A 4 6.39 17.08 -4.25
N GLN A 5 6.97 18.26 -4.40
CA GLN A 5 8.22 18.43 -5.15
C GLN A 5 9.40 17.66 -4.51
N GLN A 6 9.43 17.60 -3.17
CA GLN A 6 10.45 16.80 -2.45
C GLN A 6 10.23 15.30 -2.68
N ILE A 7 8.98 14.82 -2.64
CA ILE A 7 8.64 13.41 -2.92
C ILE A 7 9.04 13.04 -4.35
N VAL A 8 8.70 13.89 -5.33
CA VAL A 8 9.07 13.69 -6.75
C VAL A 8 10.59 13.65 -6.91
N ALA A 9 11.33 14.56 -6.27
CA ALA A 9 12.80 14.58 -6.35
C ALA A 9 13.42 13.29 -5.78
N ARG A 10 12.90 12.79 -4.66
CA ARG A 10 13.34 11.52 -4.07
C ARG A 10 13.03 10.33 -4.95
N ALA A 11 11.81 10.27 -5.52
CA ALA A 11 11.41 9.20 -6.43
C ALA A 11 12.33 9.12 -7.66
N LYS A 12 12.73 10.27 -8.22
CA LYS A 12 13.67 10.33 -9.36
C LYS A 12 15.09 9.92 -8.98
N ALA A 13 15.52 10.23 -7.76
CA ALA A 13 16.88 9.91 -7.28
C ALA A 13 17.04 8.42 -6.96
N ASP A 14 15.96 7.75 -6.57
CA ASP A 14 15.94 6.32 -6.22
C ASP A 14 14.67 5.68 -6.80
N LYS A 15 14.72 5.40 -8.11
CA LYS A 15 13.56 4.85 -8.85
C LYS A 15 13.24 3.45 -8.39
N GLN A 16 11.99 3.25 -8.03
CA GLN A 16 11.44 1.97 -7.61
C GLN A 16 10.66 1.30 -8.74
N ARG A 17 10.63 -0.02 -8.75
CA ARG A 17 9.84 -0.84 -9.68
C ARG A 17 8.46 -1.06 -9.08
N ILE A 18 7.46 -0.48 -9.70
CA ILE A 18 6.08 -0.49 -9.18
C ILE A 18 5.17 -1.35 -10.04
N VAL A 19 4.52 -2.33 -9.42
CA VAL A 19 3.52 -3.18 -10.08
C VAL A 19 2.15 -2.51 -10.05
N LEU A 20 1.50 -2.47 -11.21
CA LEU A 20 0.11 -2.06 -11.39
C LEU A 20 -0.71 -3.24 -11.91
N PRO A 21 -1.39 -3.99 -11.03
CA PRO A 21 -2.09 -5.23 -11.39
C PRO A 21 -3.43 -4.99 -12.09
N GLU A 22 -3.94 -3.76 -12.08
CA GLU A 22 -5.20 -3.35 -12.72
C GLU A 22 -4.92 -2.55 -14.00
N ALA A 23 -3.98 -3.03 -14.82
CA ALA A 23 -3.42 -2.28 -15.95
C ALA A 23 -4.41 -1.96 -17.09
N GLU A 24 -5.52 -2.69 -17.19
CA GLU A 24 -6.55 -2.45 -18.20
C GLU A 24 -7.62 -1.42 -17.75
N GLU A 25 -7.48 -0.88 -16.53
CA GLU A 25 -8.32 0.19 -16.01
C GLU A 25 -7.79 1.56 -16.47
N GLU A 26 -8.70 2.43 -16.95
CA GLU A 26 -8.34 3.69 -17.63
C GLU A 26 -7.49 4.62 -16.76
N ARG A 27 -7.87 4.87 -15.50
CA ARG A 27 -7.15 5.76 -14.58
C ARG A 27 -5.76 5.22 -14.26
N THR A 28 -5.66 3.89 -14.11
CA THR A 28 -4.39 3.19 -13.83
C THR A 28 -3.44 3.33 -15.01
N LEU A 29 -3.92 3.08 -16.23
CA LEU A 29 -3.07 3.16 -17.41
C LEU A 29 -2.66 4.61 -17.73
N LYS A 30 -3.56 5.59 -17.57
CA LYS A 30 -3.24 7.01 -17.68
C LYS A 30 -2.23 7.47 -16.61
N ALA A 31 -2.33 6.98 -15.39
CA ALA A 31 -1.37 7.27 -14.35
C ALA A 31 0.01 6.66 -14.67
N ALA A 32 0.04 5.41 -15.17
CA ALA A 32 1.28 4.77 -15.63
C ALA A 32 1.98 5.58 -16.73
N ASP A 33 1.23 6.04 -17.74
CA ASP A 33 1.78 6.86 -18.83
C ASP A 33 2.44 8.14 -18.29
N LYS A 34 1.79 8.83 -17.35
CA LYS A 34 2.31 10.04 -16.73
C LYS A 34 3.56 9.77 -15.88
N VAL A 35 3.56 8.71 -15.08
CA VAL A 35 4.71 8.31 -14.25
C VAL A 35 5.92 8.00 -15.14
N LEU A 36 5.70 7.30 -16.26
CA LEU A 36 6.74 6.96 -17.24
C LEU A 36 7.22 8.18 -18.03
N ALA A 37 6.32 9.12 -18.35
CA ALA A 37 6.69 10.39 -18.99
C ALA A 37 7.60 11.24 -18.10
N ASP A 38 7.26 11.31 -16.82
CA ASP A 38 7.98 12.11 -15.81
C ASP A 38 9.20 11.39 -15.23
N ASP A 39 9.44 10.14 -15.62
CA ASP A 39 10.55 9.28 -15.16
C ASP A 39 10.61 9.12 -13.64
N LEU A 40 9.44 8.84 -13.01
CA LEU A 40 9.32 8.75 -11.55
C LEU A 40 9.54 7.35 -11.00
N ALA A 41 9.20 6.31 -11.78
CA ALA A 41 9.33 4.90 -11.40
C ALA A 41 9.41 4.03 -12.64
N ASP A 42 9.96 2.82 -12.48
CA ASP A 42 9.85 1.75 -13.46
C ASP A 42 8.52 1.02 -13.25
N ILE A 43 7.69 0.93 -14.29
CA ILE A 43 6.34 0.40 -14.18
C ILE A 43 6.26 -1.02 -14.73
N ILE A 44 5.62 -1.90 -13.95
CA ILE A 44 5.27 -3.27 -14.34
C ILE A 44 3.74 -3.35 -14.42
N LEU A 45 3.21 -3.53 -15.62
CA LEU A 45 1.79 -3.67 -15.90
C LEU A 45 1.43 -5.16 -15.94
N ILE A 46 0.39 -5.59 -15.22
CA ILE A 46 -0.13 -6.96 -15.31
C ILE A 46 -1.42 -6.97 -16.11
N GLY A 47 -1.43 -7.70 -17.22
CA GLY A 47 -2.59 -7.83 -18.09
C GLY A 47 -2.23 -8.36 -19.47
N ASN A 48 -3.22 -8.46 -20.34
CA ASN A 48 -2.99 -8.90 -21.72
C ASN A 48 -2.24 -7.82 -22.53
N PRO A 49 -1.06 -8.13 -23.10
CA PRO A 49 -0.24 -7.13 -23.79
C PRO A 49 -0.94 -6.47 -24.98
N ALA A 50 -1.75 -7.22 -25.74
CA ALA A 50 -2.49 -6.69 -26.87
C ALA A 50 -3.58 -5.72 -26.42
N ASN A 51 -4.33 -6.07 -25.35
CA ASN A 51 -5.35 -5.20 -24.78
C ASN A 51 -4.74 -3.91 -24.25
N ILE A 52 -3.67 -3.99 -23.47
CA ILE A 52 -2.98 -2.81 -22.90
C ILE A 52 -2.53 -1.87 -24.00
N LYS A 53 -1.92 -2.39 -25.08
CA LYS A 53 -1.49 -1.58 -26.23
C LYS A 53 -2.65 -0.94 -26.97
N ASN A 54 -3.74 -1.68 -27.16
CA ASN A 54 -4.95 -1.15 -27.81
C ASN A 54 -5.58 -0.03 -26.97
N LEU A 55 -5.69 -0.21 -25.65
CA LEU A 55 -6.20 0.81 -24.74
C LEU A 55 -5.30 2.04 -24.69
N ALA A 56 -3.99 1.85 -24.68
CA ALA A 56 -3.02 2.94 -24.74
C ALA A 56 -3.19 3.76 -26.04
N ALA A 57 -3.33 3.10 -27.17
CA ALA A 57 -3.59 3.77 -28.44
C ALA A 57 -4.94 4.51 -28.45
N GLN A 58 -5.99 3.86 -27.94
CA GLN A 58 -7.35 4.44 -27.84
C GLN A 58 -7.37 5.71 -26.99
N TRP A 59 -6.61 5.75 -25.91
CA TRP A 59 -6.54 6.89 -24.98
C TRP A 59 -5.40 7.85 -25.26
N GLY A 60 -4.63 7.65 -26.35
CA GLY A 60 -3.55 8.54 -26.75
C GLY A 60 -2.36 8.56 -25.79
N LEU A 61 -2.06 7.43 -25.15
CA LEU A 61 -0.96 7.28 -24.21
C LEU A 61 0.33 6.93 -24.98
N ASN A 62 1.40 7.69 -24.76
CA ASN A 62 2.60 7.63 -25.61
C ASN A 62 3.83 7.03 -24.90
N ASN A 63 3.73 6.69 -23.63
CA ASN A 63 4.87 6.24 -22.83
C ASN A 63 4.73 4.77 -22.34
N ILE A 64 3.61 4.13 -22.60
CA ILE A 64 3.31 2.76 -22.12
C ILE A 64 4.31 1.73 -22.64
N ASP A 65 4.93 1.97 -23.80
CA ASP A 65 5.99 1.12 -24.34
C ASP A 65 7.26 1.06 -23.46
N LYS A 66 7.43 2.01 -22.54
CA LYS A 66 8.52 1.99 -21.54
C LYS A 66 8.25 1.04 -20.37
N ALA A 67 6.99 0.60 -20.19
CA ALA A 67 6.62 -0.31 -19.12
C ALA A 67 6.97 -1.75 -19.46
N THR A 68 7.30 -2.54 -18.44
CA THR A 68 7.32 -4.00 -18.56
C THR A 68 5.89 -4.52 -18.47
N ILE A 69 5.44 -5.33 -19.45
CA ILE A 69 4.11 -5.94 -19.42
C ILE A 69 4.26 -7.42 -19.09
N VAL A 70 3.57 -7.87 -18.04
CA VAL A 70 3.52 -9.27 -17.61
C VAL A 70 2.14 -9.83 -17.95
N ASP A 71 2.10 -10.78 -18.88
CA ASP A 71 0.87 -11.52 -19.22
C ASP A 71 0.68 -12.65 -18.20
N PRO A 72 -0.38 -12.63 -17.37
CA PRO A 72 -0.60 -13.68 -16.38
C PRO A 72 -0.88 -15.06 -17.00
N GLN A 73 -1.32 -15.11 -18.28
CA GLN A 73 -1.59 -16.37 -18.99
C GLN A 73 -0.35 -16.96 -19.65
N ASN A 74 0.65 -16.13 -19.96
CA ASN A 74 1.86 -16.54 -20.69
C ASN A 74 3.16 -16.14 -19.93
N ASN A 75 3.11 -16.09 -18.60
CA ASN A 75 4.28 -15.75 -17.80
C ASN A 75 5.22 -16.98 -17.65
N PRO A 76 6.48 -16.88 -18.08
CA PRO A 76 7.44 -17.99 -17.97
C PRO A 76 7.77 -18.37 -16.52
N LYS A 77 7.51 -17.49 -15.56
CA LYS A 77 7.73 -17.72 -14.13
C LYS A 77 6.50 -18.25 -13.38
N THR A 78 5.43 -18.61 -14.09
CA THR A 78 4.18 -19.08 -13.45
C THR A 78 4.40 -20.26 -12.51
N GLU A 79 5.19 -21.26 -12.92
CA GLU A 79 5.47 -22.44 -12.08
C GLU A 79 6.30 -22.07 -10.84
N GLU A 80 7.35 -21.27 -11.02
CA GLU A 80 8.17 -20.78 -9.90
C GLU A 80 7.30 -20.04 -8.86
N TYR A 81 6.39 -19.18 -9.32
CA TYR A 81 5.48 -18.44 -8.44
C TYR A 81 4.46 -19.34 -7.77
N ALA A 82 3.93 -20.36 -8.47
CA ALA A 82 2.97 -21.31 -7.92
C ALA A 82 3.61 -22.17 -6.82
N GLU A 83 4.79 -22.73 -7.07
CA GLU A 83 5.54 -23.51 -6.09
C GLU A 83 5.88 -22.67 -4.84
N LYS A 84 6.38 -21.45 -5.04
CA LYS A 84 6.72 -20.55 -3.94
C LYS A 84 5.50 -20.13 -3.13
N LEU A 85 4.38 -19.83 -3.77
CA LEU A 85 3.13 -19.50 -3.09
C LEU A 85 2.59 -20.69 -2.30
N ALA A 86 2.60 -21.90 -2.86
CA ALA A 86 2.22 -23.12 -2.16
C ALA A 86 3.11 -23.40 -0.95
N GLU A 87 4.43 -23.19 -1.06
CA GLU A 87 5.38 -23.29 0.06
C GLU A 87 5.01 -22.28 1.19
N LEU A 88 4.81 -21.02 0.85
CA LEU A 88 4.42 -19.96 1.81
C LEU A 88 3.11 -20.28 2.54
N ARG A 89 2.20 -20.97 1.86
CA ARG A 89 0.86 -21.29 2.35
C ARG A 89 0.68 -22.76 2.75
N LYS A 90 1.76 -23.55 2.81
CA LYS A 90 1.75 -24.98 3.14
C LYS A 90 1.00 -25.29 4.44
N LYS A 91 1.19 -24.48 5.49
CA LYS A 91 0.48 -24.62 6.77
C LYS A 91 -1.03 -24.40 6.68
N LYS A 92 -1.52 -23.85 5.58
CA LYS A 92 -2.96 -23.63 5.29
C LYS A 92 -3.49 -24.60 4.23
N GLY A 93 -2.70 -25.61 3.86
CA GLY A 93 -3.10 -26.68 2.94
C GLY A 93 -3.17 -26.28 1.46
N MET A 94 -2.55 -25.17 1.06
CA MET A 94 -2.56 -24.75 -0.35
C MET A 94 -1.72 -25.72 -1.20
N THR A 95 -2.30 -26.22 -2.29
CA THR A 95 -1.59 -27.05 -3.29
C THR A 95 -0.95 -26.16 -4.36
N VAL A 96 -0.01 -26.74 -5.13
CA VAL A 96 0.64 -26.03 -6.24
C VAL A 96 -0.40 -25.67 -7.32
N GLU A 97 -1.38 -26.53 -7.59
CA GLU A 97 -2.47 -26.30 -8.55
C GLU A 97 -3.31 -25.09 -8.15
N GLN A 98 -3.70 -25.02 -6.88
CA GLN A 98 -4.45 -23.87 -6.34
C GLN A 98 -3.61 -22.58 -6.41
N ALA A 99 -2.34 -22.66 -6.09
CA ALA A 99 -1.43 -21.51 -6.18
C ALA A 99 -1.24 -21.05 -7.64
N ARG A 100 -1.09 -21.99 -8.59
CA ARG A 100 -1.02 -21.72 -10.03
C ARG A 100 -2.28 -21.01 -10.51
N GLU A 101 -3.46 -21.48 -10.13
CA GLU A 101 -4.72 -20.83 -10.45
C GLU A 101 -4.78 -19.39 -9.92
N LEU A 102 -4.33 -19.16 -8.70
CA LEU A 102 -4.28 -17.81 -8.13
C LEU A 102 -3.36 -16.87 -8.91
N VAL A 103 -2.14 -17.27 -9.22
CA VAL A 103 -1.19 -16.39 -9.92
C VAL A 103 -1.55 -16.17 -11.39
N THR A 104 -2.35 -17.04 -12.00
CA THR A 104 -2.80 -16.88 -13.39
C THR A 104 -4.13 -16.14 -13.53
N LYS A 105 -5.03 -16.23 -12.53
CA LYS A 105 -6.37 -15.64 -12.60
C LYS A 105 -6.54 -14.38 -11.72
N ASN A 106 -5.58 -14.09 -10.84
CA ASN A 106 -5.67 -12.96 -9.94
C ASN A 106 -4.39 -12.12 -9.97
N ASN A 107 -4.46 -11.00 -10.66
CA ASN A 107 -3.33 -10.09 -10.86
C ASN A 107 -2.77 -9.52 -9.55
N LEU A 108 -3.59 -9.38 -8.49
CA LEU A 108 -3.13 -8.93 -7.17
C LEU A 108 -2.19 -9.96 -6.51
N TYR A 109 -2.50 -11.26 -6.65
CA TYR A 109 -1.62 -12.34 -6.20
C TYR A 109 -0.33 -12.38 -7.01
N LEU A 110 -0.44 -12.29 -8.33
CA LEU A 110 0.72 -12.27 -9.22
C LEU A 110 1.65 -11.09 -8.89
N GLY A 111 1.11 -9.89 -8.70
CA GLY A 111 1.89 -8.72 -8.33
C GLY A 111 2.63 -8.89 -6.99
N CYS A 112 1.95 -9.43 -5.98
CA CYS A 112 2.59 -9.76 -4.70
C CYS A 112 3.69 -10.84 -4.85
N MET A 113 3.52 -11.81 -5.75
CA MET A 113 4.57 -12.82 -6.02
C MET A 113 5.76 -12.20 -6.73
N ILE A 114 5.56 -11.30 -7.69
CA ILE A 114 6.65 -10.54 -8.35
C ILE A 114 7.49 -9.80 -7.29
N ILE A 115 6.85 -9.09 -6.35
CA ILE A 115 7.54 -8.42 -5.24
C ILE A 115 8.28 -9.44 -4.37
N LYS A 116 7.62 -10.52 -3.99
CA LYS A 116 8.19 -11.53 -3.08
C LYS A 116 9.43 -12.23 -3.64
N THR A 117 9.58 -12.27 -4.94
CA THR A 117 10.73 -12.84 -5.67
C THR A 117 11.70 -11.75 -6.17
N GLU A 118 11.66 -10.57 -5.57
CA GLU A 118 12.55 -9.44 -5.85
C GLU A 118 12.46 -8.90 -7.29
N GLY A 119 11.34 -9.19 -7.97
CA GLY A 119 11.05 -8.65 -9.31
C GLY A 119 10.54 -7.21 -9.29
N ALA A 120 10.06 -6.72 -8.13
CA ALA A 120 9.55 -5.36 -7.93
C ALA A 120 9.68 -4.94 -6.47
N ASP A 121 9.49 -3.64 -6.22
CA ASP A 121 9.68 -3.01 -4.90
C ASP A 121 8.36 -2.65 -4.23
N GLY A 122 7.30 -2.44 -5.01
CA GLY A 122 5.97 -2.12 -4.50
C GLY A 122 4.84 -2.43 -5.48
N GLN A 123 3.60 -2.40 -4.98
CA GLN A 123 2.38 -2.54 -5.77
C GLN A 123 1.40 -1.43 -5.41
N ILE A 124 0.77 -0.83 -6.42
CA ILE A 124 -0.34 0.10 -6.27
C ILE A 124 -1.56 -0.51 -6.94
N SER A 125 -2.65 -0.63 -6.18
CA SER A 125 -3.92 -1.23 -6.62
C SER A 125 -5.10 -0.65 -5.85
N GLY A 126 -6.32 -1.04 -6.23
CA GLY A 126 -7.56 -0.58 -5.62
C GLY A 126 -8.39 0.32 -6.52
N ALA A 127 -8.05 0.43 -7.81
CA ALA A 127 -8.88 1.12 -8.79
C ALA A 127 -10.17 0.35 -9.12
N LEU A 128 -10.10 -0.99 -9.15
CA LEU A 128 -11.22 -1.91 -9.35
C LEU A 128 -11.47 -2.81 -8.14
N SER A 129 -10.44 -3.06 -7.34
CA SER A 129 -10.48 -4.04 -6.26
C SER A 129 -10.85 -3.38 -4.93
N THR A 130 -11.54 -4.13 -4.07
CA THR A 130 -11.83 -3.67 -2.70
C THR A 130 -10.56 -3.67 -1.85
N THR A 131 -10.58 -2.92 -0.73
CA THR A 131 -9.48 -2.92 0.25
C THR A 131 -9.17 -4.34 0.73
N GLY A 132 -10.19 -5.15 1.00
CA GLY A 132 -10.02 -6.54 1.44
C GLY A 132 -9.36 -7.43 0.39
N ASP A 133 -9.71 -7.27 -0.88
CA ASP A 133 -9.12 -8.06 -1.97
C ASP A 133 -7.67 -7.65 -2.23
N THR A 134 -7.35 -6.37 -2.09
CA THR A 134 -5.99 -5.84 -2.19
C THR A 134 -5.09 -6.30 -1.03
N LEU A 135 -5.58 -6.20 0.20
CA LEU A 135 -4.79 -6.53 1.38
C LEU A 135 -4.59 -8.04 1.58
N ARG A 136 -5.54 -8.87 1.15
CA ARG A 136 -5.46 -10.32 1.34
C ARG A 136 -4.19 -10.96 0.76
N PRO A 137 -3.83 -10.78 -0.52
CA PRO A 137 -2.57 -11.30 -1.06
C PRO A 137 -1.35 -10.66 -0.40
N ALA A 138 -1.36 -9.37 -0.11
CA ALA A 138 -0.27 -8.69 0.57
C ALA A 138 0.01 -9.31 1.95
N LEU A 139 -1.00 -9.51 2.78
CA LEU A 139 -0.88 -10.17 4.09
C LEU A 139 -0.44 -11.63 4.00
N GLN A 140 -0.87 -12.35 2.96
CA GLN A 140 -0.54 -13.75 2.79
C GLN A 140 0.89 -13.98 2.29
N ILE A 141 1.41 -13.09 1.45
CA ILE A 141 2.66 -13.25 0.70
C ILE A 141 3.76 -12.33 1.24
N ILE A 142 3.50 -11.02 1.30
CA ILE A 142 4.47 -10.01 1.74
C ILE A 142 4.60 -10.05 3.27
N LYS A 143 3.46 -10.05 3.97
CA LYS A 143 3.33 -9.97 5.43
C LYS A 143 3.67 -8.58 5.98
N CYS A 144 3.56 -8.44 7.31
CA CYS A 144 4.01 -7.25 8.03
C CYS A 144 5.51 -7.29 8.31
N THR A 145 6.09 -6.14 8.57
CA THR A 145 7.46 -6.00 9.11
C THR A 145 7.57 -6.77 10.44
N PRO A 146 8.71 -7.42 10.72
CA PRO A 146 8.92 -8.09 12.00
C PRO A 146 8.59 -7.18 13.20
N GLY A 147 7.83 -7.71 14.17
CA GLY A 147 7.34 -6.95 15.32
C GLY A 147 6.01 -6.24 15.14
N ILE A 148 5.53 -6.08 13.91
CA ILE A 148 4.21 -5.50 13.60
C ILE A 148 3.22 -6.61 13.30
N THR A 149 2.08 -6.61 13.96
CA THR A 149 1.03 -7.64 13.83
C THR A 149 -0.26 -7.11 13.21
N CYS A 150 -0.42 -5.79 13.11
CA CYS A 150 -1.57 -5.19 12.45
C CYS A 150 -1.16 -4.29 11.28
N VAL A 151 -2.00 -4.28 10.25
CA VAL A 151 -1.89 -3.35 9.12
C VAL A 151 -2.72 -2.12 9.44
N SER A 152 -2.20 -0.95 9.14
CA SER A 152 -2.92 0.32 9.24
C SER A 152 -2.73 1.15 7.98
N GLY A 153 -3.75 1.94 7.66
CA GLY A 153 -3.67 2.95 6.61
C GLY A 153 -3.16 4.28 7.17
N ALA A 154 -2.36 4.99 6.39
CA ALA A 154 -1.94 6.35 6.72
C ALA A 154 -2.35 7.32 5.61
N MET A 155 -2.76 8.53 5.98
CA MET A 155 -3.15 9.60 5.06
C MET A 155 -2.38 10.87 5.42
N LEU A 156 -1.77 11.49 4.42
CA LEU A 156 -1.14 12.80 4.55
C LEU A 156 -2.16 13.87 4.18
N LEU A 157 -2.38 14.78 5.10
CA LEU A 157 -3.14 16.02 4.85
C LEU A 157 -2.15 17.16 4.67
N ILE A 158 -2.27 17.89 3.57
CA ILE A 158 -1.47 19.06 3.26
C ILE A 158 -2.42 20.25 3.17
N SER A 159 -2.24 21.21 4.07
CA SER A 159 -3.12 22.39 4.21
C SER A 159 -2.33 23.67 4.01
N ASP A 160 -3.02 24.70 3.53
CA ASP A 160 -2.50 26.07 3.51
C ASP A 160 -2.45 26.70 4.91
N GLN A 161 -3.14 26.12 5.90
CA GLN A 161 -3.17 26.54 7.30
C GLN A 161 -1.89 26.10 8.03
N LYS A 162 -0.81 26.86 7.86
CA LYS A 162 0.53 26.52 8.34
C LYS A 162 0.68 26.41 9.86
N GLN A 163 -0.27 26.92 10.63
CA GLN A 163 -0.31 26.80 12.09
C GLN A 163 -0.70 25.40 12.60
N TYR A 164 -1.23 24.52 11.75
CA TYR A 164 -1.58 23.15 12.13
C TYR A 164 -0.52 22.15 11.66
N GLY A 165 -0.22 21.17 12.51
CA GLY A 165 0.80 20.18 12.21
C GLY A 165 2.17 20.80 11.99
N GLN A 166 2.98 20.19 11.15
CA GLN A 166 4.27 20.74 10.75
C GLN A 166 4.12 21.46 9.40
N ASP A 167 4.09 22.79 9.43
CA ASP A 167 3.90 23.62 8.22
C ASP A 167 2.64 23.27 7.40
N GLY A 168 1.55 22.94 8.07
CA GLY A 168 0.30 22.52 7.44
C GLY A 168 0.24 21.05 7.06
N ILE A 169 1.24 20.24 7.44
CA ILE A 169 1.27 18.81 7.17
C ILE A 169 0.86 18.05 8.42
N VAL A 170 -0.15 17.18 8.28
CA VAL A 170 -0.61 16.25 9.31
C VAL A 170 -0.69 14.86 8.72
N VAL A 171 -0.19 13.85 9.45
CA VAL A 171 -0.33 12.45 9.05
C VAL A 171 -1.33 11.76 9.98
N MET A 172 -2.36 11.18 9.42
CA MET A 172 -3.42 10.47 10.13
C MET A 172 -3.31 8.96 9.92
N GLY A 173 -3.49 8.18 10.98
CA GLY A 173 -3.58 6.72 10.99
C GLY A 173 -4.42 6.28 12.21
N ASP A 174 -5.20 5.21 12.12
CA ASP A 174 -5.60 4.44 10.95
C ASP A 174 -6.80 5.10 10.27
N VAL A 175 -6.85 5.04 8.94
CA VAL A 175 -7.93 5.73 8.21
C VAL A 175 -8.95 4.79 7.56
N ALA A 176 -8.66 3.49 7.41
CA ALA A 176 -9.56 2.62 6.66
C ALA A 176 -9.42 1.10 6.90
N VAL A 177 -8.52 0.64 7.76
CA VAL A 177 -8.18 -0.79 7.85
C VAL A 177 -8.68 -1.44 9.13
N THR A 178 -8.48 -0.78 10.28
CA THR A 178 -8.77 -1.33 11.62
C THR A 178 -9.77 -0.44 12.35
N PRO A 179 -11.11 -0.66 12.20
CA PRO A 179 -12.12 0.24 12.74
C PRO A 179 -12.12 0.33 14.27
N ASN A 180 -11.83 -0.78 14.95
CA ASN A 180 -11.83 -0.89 16.41
C ASN A 180 -10.51 -1.55 16.87
N PRO A 181 -9.40 -0.81 16.93
CA PRO A 181 -8.12 -1.34 17.36
C PRO A 181 -8.12 -1.63 18.87
N THR A 182 -7.46 -2.73 19.26
CA THR A 182 -7.08 -2.95 20.67
C THR A 182 -6.01 -1.93 21.09
N ALA A 183 -5.72 -1.83 22.39
CA ALA A 183 -4.66 -0.93 22.88
C ALA A 183 -3.29 -1.21 22.23
N ASP A 184 -2.93 -2.50 22.08
CA ASP A 184 -1.68 -2.91 21.45
C ASP A 184 -1.66 -2.57 19.94
N GLN A 185 -2.79 -2.78 19.25
CA GLN A 185 -2.91 -2.39 17.86
C GLN A 185 -2.81 -0.86 17.68
N LEU A 186 -3.44 -0.10 18.58
CA LEU A 186 -3.40 1.37 18.54
C LEU A 186 -1.96 1.88 18.76
N ALA A 187 -1.18 1.26 19.65
CA ALA A 187 0.23 1.56 19.82
C ALA A 187 1.04 1.27 18.54
N GLN A 188 0.78 0.15 17.87
CA GLN A 188 1.43 -0.18 16.59
C GLN A 188 1.02 0.78 15.47
N ILE A 189 -0.26 1.19 15.41
CA ILE A 189 -0.75 2.21 14.47
C ILE A 189 -0.02 3.53 14.69
N ALA A 190 0.13 3.97 15.94
CA ALA A 190 0.85 5.19 16.26
C ALA A 190 2.32 5.12 15.79
N TYR A 191 3.00 4.02 16.08
CA TYR A 191 4.39 3.79 15.67
C TYR A 191 4.54 3.80 14.13
N THR A 192 3.70 3.03 13.42
CA THR A 192 3.78 2.95 11.94
C THR A 192 3.37 4.25 11.26
N THR A 193 2.43 5.01 11.84
CA THR A 193 2.05 6.34 11.35
C THR A 193 3.18 7.35 11.54
N ALA A 194 3.88 7.32 12.69
CA ALA A 194 5.07 8.14 12.91
C ALA A 194 6.19 7.81 11.92
N HIS A 195 6.42 6.53 11.65
CA HIS A 195 7.39 6.11 10.63
C HIS A 195 7.01 6.62 9.23
N THR A 196 5.72 6.61 8.88
CA THR A 196 5.23 7.19 7.62
C THR A 196 5.47 8.71 7.59
N ALA A 197 5.24 9.42 8.70
CA ALA A 197 5.52 10.85 8.80
C ALA A 197 7.00 11.15 8.57
N GLN A 198 7.90 10.34 9.11
CA GLN A 198 9.35 10.47 8.90
C GLN A 198 9.76 10.16 7.47
N SER A 199 9.36 9.01 6.94
CA SER A 199 9.84 8.51 5.65
C SER A 199 9.21 9.22 4.46
N VAL A 200 7.92 9.55 4.51
CA VAL A 200 7.18 10.16 3.41
C VAL A 200 7.11 11.68 3.53
N ALA A 201 6.69 12.20 4.70
CA ALA A 201 6.54 13.63 4.90
C ALA A 201 7.85 14.36 5.32
N GLY A 202 8.92 13.60 5.65
CA GLY A 202 10.20 14.19 6.07
C GLY A 202 10.15 14.84 7.45
N ILE A 203 9.17 14.51 8.28
CA ILE A 203 9.03 15.00 9.65
C ILE A 203 9.98 14.23 10.56
N THR A 204 11.08 14.85 10.97
CA THR A 204 12.15 14.16 11.72
C THR A 204 11.77 13.81 13.16
N ASP A 205 10.93 14.64 13.79
CA ASP A 205 10.46 14.46 15.17
C ASP A 205 8.92 14.55 15.22
N PRO A 206 8.20 13.48 14.81
CA PRO A 206 6.73 13.51 14.75
C PRO A 206 6.13 13.53 16.15
N GLN A 207 5.30 14.54 16.40
CA GLN A 207 4.48 14.63 17.63
C GLN A 207 3.20 13.83 17.43
N ILE A 208 2.91 12.88 18.33
CA ILE A 208 1.79 11.96 18.19
C ILE A 208 0.68 12.33 19.17
N ALA A 209 -0.55 12.49 18.66
CA ALA A 209 -1.75 12.58 19.44
C ALA A 209 -2.61 11.33 19.23
N MET A 210 -2.94 10.65 20.31
CA MET A 210 -3.87 9.51 20.31
C MET A 210 -5.28 10.02 20.50
N LEU A 211 -6.14 9.83 19.49
CA LEU A 211 -7.50 10.36 19.51
C LEU A 211 -8.50 9.29 19.95
N SER A 212 -9.52 9.71 20.68
CA SER A 212 -10.71 8.92 21.02
C SER A 212 -11.95 9.62 20.45
N PHE A 213 -12.95 8.84 20.02
CA PHE A 213 -14.26 9.40 19.68
C PHE A 213 -15.01 9.91 20.94
N SER A 214 -14.55 9.53 22.13
CA SER A 214 -15.15 9.87 23.42
C SER A 214 -14.43 11.06 24.05
N THR A 215 -15.07 12.20 24.14
CA THR A 215 -14.54 13.38 24.84
C THR A 215 -14.48 13.13 26.34
N LYS A 216 -13.26 12.99 26.89
CA LYS A 216 -13.00 12.76 28.33
C LYS A 216 -13.83 11.62 28.94
N GLY A 217 -14.05 10.53 28.19
CA GLY A 217 -14.83 9.39 28.65
C GLY A 217 -16.34 9.58 28.63
N SER A 218 -16.87 10.58 27.93
CA SER A 218 -18.32 10.87 27.82
C SER A 218 -19.11 9.78 27.08
N ALA A 219 -18.45 8.96 26.26
CA ALA A 219 -19.04 7.80 25.62
C ALA A 219 -18.25 6.52 25.94
N LYS A 220 -18.96 5.37 26.00
CA LYS A 220 -18.35 4.05 26.23
C LYS A 220 -18.40 3.24 24.96
N ASP A 221 -17.26 2.75 24.52
CA ASP A 221 -17.12 1.80 23.41
C ASP A 221 -16.79 0.40 23.90
N ALA A 222 -16.90 -0.60 23.01
CA ALA A 222 -16.52 -1.97 23.27
C ALA A 222 -15.05 -2.10 23.73
N ILE A 223 -14.15 -1.28 23.21
CA ILE A 223 -12.72 -1.21 23.61
C ILE A 223 -12.59 -0.86 25.09
N ASN A 224 -13.40 0.07 25.59
CA ASN A 224 -13.40 0.45 27.00
C ASN A 224 -13.91 -0.66 27.93
N LYS A 225 -14.68 -1.62 27.42
CA LYS A 225 -15.15 -2.78 28.18
C LYS A 225 -14.09 -3.84 28.36
N GLU A 226 -13.24 -4.06 27.35
CA GLU A 226 -12.16 -5.07 27.43
C GLU A 226 -10.94 -4.58 28.21
N THR A 227 -10.57 -3.31 28.05
CA THR A 227 -9.35 -2.77 28.67
C THR A 227 -9.60 -2.06 30.00
N GLY A 228 -10.85 -1.72 30.33
CA GLY A 228 -11.21 -0.93 31.50
C GLY A 228 -10.62 0.48 31.53
N LYS A 229 -10.01 0.93 30.44
CA LYS A 229 -9.36 2.23 30.28
C LYS A 229 -10.04 3.04 29.19
N SER A 230 -10.38 4.28 29.50
CA SER A 230 -10.72 5.27 28.47
C SER A 230 -9.44 5.60 27.70
N VAL A 231 -9.49 5.56 26.35
CA VAL A 231 -8.40 6.09 25.55
C VAL A 231 -8.47 7.61 25.66
N TYR A 232 -7.48 8.20 26.28
CA TYR A 232 -7.34 9.66 26.40
C TYR A 232 -6.46 10.20 25.30
N ILE A 233 -6.65 11.47 24.94
CA ILE A 233 -5.66 12.23 24.17
C ILE A 233 -4.40 12.30 25.04
N ILE A 234 -3.31 11.76 24.55
CA ILE A 234 -2.01 11.84 25.21
C ILE A 234 -1.26 12.97 24.51
N ASP A 235 -1.00 14.06 25.24
CA ASP A 235 -0.33 15.26 24.70
C ASP A 235 1.13 14.98 24.28
N LYS A 236 1.73 13.91 24.78
CA LYS A 236 3.05 13.44 24.36
C LYS A 236 3.17 11.94 24.64
N VAL A 237 3.54 11.16 23.64
CA VAL A 237 4.13 9.84 23.86
C VAL A 237 5.58 10.09 24.21
N LYS A 238 5.94 9.98 25.48
CA LYS A 238 7.35 9.88 25.90
C LYS A 238 7.78 8.46 25.68
N ASP A 239 9.01 8.28 25.15
CA ASP A 239 9.72 7.02 24.97
C ASP A 239 9.65 6.11 26.20
#